data_02e300589c0f4471eeb2e059ab4c49dd
#
_entry.id   02e300589c0f4471eeb2e059ab4c49dd
#
_cell.length_a   1.000
_cell.length_b   1.000
_cell.length_c   1.000
_cell.angle_alpha   90.00
_cell.angle_beta   90.00
_cell.angle_gamma   90.00
#
_symmetry.space_group_name_H-M   'P 1'
#
loop_
_entity.id
_entity.type
_entity.pdbx_description
1 polymer ?
#
loop_
_entity_poly.entity_id
_entity_poly.type
_entity_poly.pdbx_seq_one_letter_code
_entity_poly.pdbx_strand_id
1 'polypeptide(L)' 'MQIEVSDPAFVQSLRAYLQSQGCPSEPQSADVVEVRVFSPAAPLDEAQTRMKVFGHLREWCADNPGVKVDLLT' A
#
# COMPACT_ATOMS: atom_id res chain seq x y z
N MET A 1 1.70 -1.45 -8.60
CA MET A 1 1.82 -2.51 -7.56
C MET A 1 0.47 -2.72 -6.91
N GLN A 2 0.00 -3.94 -6.87
CA GLN A 2 -1.32 -4.25 -6.33
C GLN A 2 -1.21 -4.86 -4.93
N ILE A 3 -2.10 -4.44 -4.05
CA ILE A 3 -2.18 -4.90 -2.67
C ILE A 3 -3.58 -5.43 -2.43
N GLU A 4 -3.69 -6.64 -1.88
CA GLU A 4 -4.95 -7.20 -1.42
C GLU A 4 -5.11 -6.97 0.08
N VAL A 5 -6.29 -6.50 0.48
CA VAL A 5 -6.63 -6.25 1.88
C VAL A 5 -7.65 -7.29 2.32
N SER A 6 -7.42 -7.94 3.47
CA SER A 6 -8.29 -9.02 3.94
C SER A 6 -9.71 -8.56 4.28
N ASP A 7 -9.87 -7.28 4.63
CA ASP A 7 -11.19 -6.69 4.96
C ASP A 7 -11.41 -5.45 4.10
N PRO A 8 -12.38 -5.46 3.18
CA PRO A 8 -12.65 -4.30 2.32
C PRO A 8 -12.99 -3.02 3.09
N ALA A 9 -13.48 -3.12 4.31
CA ALA A 9 -13.80 -1.95 5.13
C ALA A 9 -12.56 -1.12 5.47
N PHE A 10 -11.36 -1.70 5.39
CA PHE A 10 -10.11 -1.01 5.68
C PHE A 10 -9.43 -0.41 4.46
N VAL A 11 -9.97 -0.60 3.26
CA VAL A 11 -9.35 -0.11 2.03
C VAL A 11 -9.17 1.40 2.04
N GLN A 12 -10.21 2.15 2.44
CA GLN A 12 -10.11 3.60 2.49
C GLN A 12 -9.10 4.10 3.52
N SER A 13 -9.06 3.45 4.68
CA SER A 13 -8.08 3.78 5.72
C SER A 13 -6.66 3.57 5.21
N LEU A 14 -6.41 2.44 4.54
CA LEU A 14 -5.10 2.16 3.96
C LEU A 14 -4.73 3.17 2.88
N ARG A 15 -5.66 3.52 2.01
CA ARG A 15 -5.41 4.50 0.95
C ARG A 15 -5.06 5.87 1.53
N ALA A 16 -5.79 6.31 2.55
CA ALA A 16 -5.49 7.58 3.21
C ALA A 16 -4.11 7.56 3.86
N TYR A 17 -3.74 6.47 4.49
CA TYR A 17 -2.41 6.32 5.08
C TYR A 17 -1.32 6.37 4.01
N LEU A 18 -1.46 5.61 2.94
CA LEU A 18 -0.48 5.59 1.85
C LEU A 18 -0.33 6.96 1.20
N GLN A 19 -1.41 7.68 1.02
CA GLN A 19 -1.36 9.03 0.46
C GLN A 19 -0.58 9.96 1.39
N SER A 20 -0.76 9.85 2.69
CA SER A 20 0.00 10.65 3.66
C SER A 20 1.50 10.34 3.64
N GLN A 21 1.87 9.16 3.16
CA GLN A 21 3.27 8.73 3.02
C GLN A 21 3.85 9.03 1.63
N GLY A 22 3.11 9.74 0.79
CA GLY A 22 3.55 10.04 -0.56
C GLY A 22 3.38 8.90 -1.56
N CYS A 23 2.51 7.95 -1.26
CA CYS A 23 2.23 6.80 -2.11
C CYS A 23 0.76 6.83 -2.54
N PRO A 24 0.41 7.59 -3.58
CA PRO A 24 -0.99 7.64 -4.05
C PRO A 24 -1.47 6.27 -4.50
N SER A 25 -2.74 6.00 -4.28
CA SER A 25 -3.33 4.70 -4.59
C SER A 25 -4.72 4.86 -5.17
N GLU A 26 -5.16 3.84 -5.93
CA GLU A 26 -6.49 3.78 -6.53
C GLU A 26 -7.11 2.42 -6.24
N PRO A 27 -8.44 2.36 -6.03
CA PRO A 27 -9.10 1.06 -5.83
C PRO A 27 -9.20 0.32 -7.17
N GLN A 28 -8.80 -0.95 -7.15
CA GLN A 28 -8.96 -1.83 -8.32
C GLN A 28 -10.20 -2.70 -8.20
N SER A 29 -10.51 -3.13 -6.97
CA SER A 29 -11.72 -3.89 -6.65
C SER A 29 -12.07 -3.61 -5.19
N ALA A 30 -13.05 -4.34 -4.65
CA ALA A 30 -13.50 -4.10 -3.28
C ALA A 30 -12.39 -4.28 -2.26
N ASP A 31 -11.42 -5.15 -2.53
CA ASP A 31 -10.35 -5.51 -1.59
C ASP A 31 -8.95 -5.39 -2.20
N VAL A 32 -8.81 -4.86 -3.40
CA VAL A 32 -7.51 -4.69 -4.07
C VAL A 32 -7.27 -3.22 -4.38
N VAL A 33 -6.06 -2.77 -4.06
CA VAL A 33 -5.64 -1.37 -4.25
C VAL A 33 -4.40 -1.34 -5.13
N GLU A 34 -4.38 -0.46 -6.12
CA GLU A 34 -3.20 -0.18 -6.92
C GLU A 34 -2.43 0.97 -6.29
N VAL A 35 -1.16 0.73 -5.96
CA VAL A 35 -0.30 1.73 -5.31
C VAL A 35 0.78 2.19 -6.27
N ARG A 36 1.04 3.50 -6.29
CA ARG A 36 2.11 4.11 -7.07
C ARG A 36 3.11 4.76 -6.13
N VAL A 37 4.40 4.58 -6.43
CA VAL A 37 5.46 5.20 -5.66
C VAL A 37 6.23 6.12 -6.58
N PHE A 38 6.37 7.38 -6.17
CA PHE A 38 7.12 8.37 -6.93
C PHE A 38 8.42 8.70 -6.22
N SER A 39 9.49 8.77 -7.00
CA SER A 39 10.78 9.25 -6.52
C SER A 39 11.22 10.40 -7.44
N PRO A 40 11.24 11.65 -6.95
CA PRO A 40 11.63 12.78 -7.78
C PRO A 40 13.12 12.82 -8.09
N ALA A 41 13.96 12.15 -7.28
CA ALA A 41 15.41 12.20 -7.45
C ALA A 41 15.94 11.15 -8.43
N ALA A 42 15.34 9.96 -8.44
CA ALA A 42 15.73 8.87 -9.34
C ALA A 42 14.62 7.82 -9.31
N PRO A 43 14.36 7.12 -10.42
CA PRO A 43 13.39 6.04 -10.41
C PRO A 43 13.90 4.91 -9.51
N LEU A 44 13.01 4.42 -8.64
CA LEU A 44 13.30 3.24 -7.82
C LEU A 44 13.14 2.00 -8.70
N ASP A 45 13.97 0.98 -8.47
CA ASP A 45 13.75 -0.30 -9.10
C ASP A 45 12.56 -1.02 -8.41
N GLU A 46 12.14 -2.14 -9.00
CA GLU A 46 10.98 -2.87 -8.47
C GLU A 46 11.20 -3.36 -7.04
N ALA A 47 12.40 -3.84 -6.74
CA ALA A 47 12.72 -4.33 -5.40
C ALA A 47 12.69 -3.20 -4.36
N GLN A 48 13.24 -2.04 -4.70
CA GLN A 48 13.23 -0.89 -3.80
C GLN A 48 11.81 -0.38 -3.57
N THR A 49 10.99 -0.35 -4.61
CA THR A 49 9.59 0.04 -4.51
C THR A 49 8.83 -0.90 -3.58
N ARG A 50 9.01 -2.21 -3.73
CA ARG A 50 8.40 -3.20 -2.86
C ARG A 50 8.80 -3.02 -1.40
N MET A 51 10.09 -2.82 -1.15
CA MET A 51 10.58 -2.65 0.22
C MET A 51 9.97 -1.42 0.87
N LYS A 52 9.88 -0.32 0.13
CA LYS A 52 9.29 0.91 0.64
C LYS A 52 7.81 0.74 0.99
N VAL A 53 7.05 0.17 0.07
CA VAL A 53 5.61 -0.07 0.30
C VAL A 53 5.42 -1.08 1.43
N PHE A 54 6.21 -2.14 1.45
CA PHE A 54 6.13 -3.15 2.50
C PHE A 54 6.38 -2.56 3.89
N GLY A 55 7.35 -1.64 4.01
CA GLY A 55 7.62 -0.94 5.26
C GLY A 55 6.41 -0.12 5.73
N HIS A 56 5.77 0.61 4.83
CA HIS A 56 4.55 1.34 5.15
C HIS A 56 3.42 0.42 5.56
N LEU A 57 3.25 -0.71 4.86
CA LEU A 57 2.21 -1.67 5.19
C LEU A 57 2.41 -2.29 6.58
N ARG A 58 3.64 -2.58 6.94
CA ARG A 58 3.93 -3.12 8.28
C ARG A 58 3.53 -2.14 9.37
N GLU A 59 3.84 -0.86 9.20
CA GLU A 59 3.46 0.16 10.19
C GLU A 59 1.95 0.30 10.28
N TRP A 60 1.26 0.32 9.13
CA TRP A 60 -0.20 0.42 9.12
C TRP A 60 -0.85 -0.80 9.77
N CYS A 61 -0.34 -2.00 9.50
CA CYS A 61 -0.87 -3.22 10.10
C CYS A 61 -0.65 -3.27 11.60
N ALA A 62 0.43 -2.68 12.10
CA ALA A 62 0.66 -2.59 13.54
C ALA A 62 -0.42 -1.75 14.24
N ASP A 63 -0.93 -0.73 13.55
CA ASP A 63 -2.02 0.11 14.06
C ASP A 63 -3.40 -0.50 13.82
N ASN A 64 -3.49 -1.53 12.97
CA ASN A 64 -4.76 -2.16 12.59
C ASN A 64 -4.63 -3.69 12.69
N PRO A 65 -4.53 -4.24 13.93
CA PRO A 65 -4.13 -5.63 14.12
C PRO A 65 -5.15 -6.67 13.67
N GLY A 66 -6.34 -6.31 13.27
CA GLY A 66 -7.35 -7.25 12.78
C GLY A 66 -7.35 -7.46 11.28
N VAL A 67 -6.47 -6.77 10.56
CA VAL A 67 -6.46 -6.80 9.09
C VAL A 67 -5.12 -7.30 8.57
N LYS A 68 -5.15 -8.00 7.44
CA LYS A 68 -3.95 -8.48 6.75
C LYS A 68 -3.89 -7.90 5.35
N VAL A 69 -2.68 -7.65 4.86
CA VAL A 69 -2.45 -7.16 3.50
C VAL A 69 -1.41 -8.04 2.82
N ASP A 70 -1.59 -8.25 1.53
CA ASP A 70 -0.67 -9.03 0.70
C ASP A 70 -0.31 -8.25 -0.54
N LEU A 71 0.97 -8.30 -0.91
CA LEU A 71 1.43 -7.77 -2.19
C LEU A 71 1.17 -8.81 -3.28
N LEU A 72 0.38 -8.44 -4.30
CA LEU A 72 0.01 -9.34 -5.37
C LEU A 72 1.04 -9.37 -6.51
N THR A 73 1.90 -8.38 -6.60
CA THR A 73 2.91 -8.35 -7.67
C THR A 73 4.25 -7.90 -7.16
#